data_9735b3a44794e6852315b422521139cc
#
_entry.id   9735b3a44794e6852315b422521139cc
#
_cell.length_a   1.000
_cell.length_b   1.000
_cell.length_c   1.000
_cell.angle_alpha   90.00
_cell.angle_beta   90.00
_cell.angle_gamma   90.00
#
_symmetry.space_group_name_H-M   'P 1'
#
loop_
_entity.id
_entity.type
_entity.pdbx_description
1 polymer ?
#
loop_
_entity_poly.entity_id
_entity_poly.type
_entity_poly.pdbx_seq_one_letter_code
_entity_poly.pdbx_strand_id
1 'polypeptide(L)'
;MPLSPGSKLGSYEILAPIGAGGMGEVYKARDTRLERTVAIKVAAAKFSESFEREARAVAALNHPNICTLYDVGADYLVLEYVEGAPVCGPMPEENALKLAIQIAGALEEAHGKGILHRDLKPSNILVTVKGVAKLLDFGLTKLEADLDTTQTMAGGLPRFYDRLFDIARQTSIFLLTY
;
A
#
# COMPACT_ATOMS: atom_id res chain seq x y z
N MET A 1 10.04 12.66 -16.64
CA MET A 1 9.13 12.43 -17.79
C MET A 1 8.35 11.16 -17.52
N PRO A 2 7.03 11.11 -17.73
CA PRO A 2 6.23 9.92 -17.61
C PRO A 2 6.79 8.79 -18.50
N LEU A 3 6.75 7.56 -18.01
CA LEU A 3 7.17 6.41 -18.79
C LEU A 3 6.07 6.04 -19.80
N SER A 4 6.48 5.74 -21.04
CA SER A 4 5.56 5.31 -22.09
C SER A 4 5.45 3.78 -22.13
N PRO A 5 4.33 3.21 -22.60
CA PRO A 5 4.23 1.79 -22.88
C PRO A 5 5.41 1.32 -23.77
N GLY A 6 6.01 0.17 -23.42
CA GLY A 6 7.23 -0.36 -24.05
C GLY A 6 8.53 0.14 -23.44
N SER A 7 8.52 1.18 -22.59
CA SER A 7 9.72 1.60 -21.85
C SER A 7 10.19 0.49 -20.91
N LYS A 8 11.50 0.39 -20.69
CA LYS A 8 12.11 -0.63 -19.82
C LYS A 8 12.77 0.00 -18.60
N LEU A 9 12.50 -0.56 -17.43
CA LEU A 9 13.20 -0.33 -16.18
C LEU A 9 13.88 -1.65 -15.79
N GLY A 10 15.16 -1.81 -16.12
CA GLY A 10 15.83 -3.08 -15.95
C GLY A 10 15.12 -4.21 -16.72
N SER A 11 14.66 -5.25 -16.00
CA SER A 11 13.90 -6.38 -16.55
C SER A 11 12.39 -6.16 -16.62
N TYR A 12 11.91 -4.97 -16.29
CA TYR A 12 10.49 -4.65 -16.28
C TYR A 12 10.09 -3.82 -17.49
N GLU A 13 9.10 -4.28 -18.24
CA GLU A 13 8.53 -3.59 -19.41
C GLU A 13 7.22 -2.91 -18.98
N ILE A 14 7.14 -1.59 -19.18
CA ILE A 14 5.94 -0.82 -18.88
C ILE A 14 4.83 -1.14 -19.86
N LEU A 15 3.64 -1.48 -19.34
CA LEU A 15 2.47 -1.79 -20.14
C LEU A 15 1.50 -0.61 -20.22
N ALA A 16 1.20 0.00 -19.08
CA ALA A 16 0.27 1.13 -18.99
C ALA A 16 0.44 1.90 -17.67
N PRO A 17 0.16 3.21 -17.63
CA PRO A 17 -0.03 3.93 -16.37
C PRO A 17 -1.32 3.46 -15.70
N ILE A 18 -1.31 3.30 -14.36
CA ILE A 18 -2.47 2.87 -13.57
C ILE A 18 -2.79 3.83 -12.42
N GLY A 19 -1.91 4.78 -12.12
CA GLY A 19 -2.13 5.80 -11.12
C GLY A 19 -1.06 6.88 -11.16
N ALA A 20 -1.42 8.07 -10.71
CA ALA A 20 -0.50 9.17 -10.47
C ALA A 20 -0.96 9.95 -9.23
N GLY A 21 -0.02 10.43 -8.43
CA GLY A 21 -0.31 11.19 -7.22
C GLY A 21 0.92 11.91 -6.68
N GLY A 22 0.78 12.56 -5.54
CA GLY A 22 1.88 13.31 -4.90
C GLY A 22 3.12 12.49 -4.54
N MET A 23 3.03 11.16 -4.63
CA MET A 23 4.11 10.20 -4.31
C MET A 23 4.72 9.55 -5.55
N GLY A 24 4.47 10.09 -6.74
CA GLY A 24 4.97 9.57 -8.01
C GLY A 24 3.90 8.91 -8.88
N GLU A 25 4.36 8.18 -9.87
CA GLU A 25 3.54 7.53 -10.88
C GLU A 25 3.55 6.02 -10.66
N VAL A 26 2.41 5.37 -10.90
CA VAL A 26 2.28 3.91 -10.79
C VAL A 26 1.93 3.33 -12.15
N TYR A 27 2.63 2.29 -12.53
CA TYR A 27 2.50 1.63 -13.83
C TYR A 27 2.19 0.14 -13.64
N LYS A 28 1.35 -0.40 -14.51
CA LYS A 28 1.29 -1.82 -14.78
C LYS A 28 2.49 -2.18 -15.65
N ALA A 29 3.22 -3.22 -15.29
CA ALA A 29 4.40 -3.66 -16.01
C ALA A 29 4.48 -5.19 -16.09
N ARG A 30 5.29 -5.71 -16.99
CA ARG A 30 5.65 -7.12 -17.12
C ARG A 30 7.07 -7.34 -16.61
N ASP A 31 7.24 -8.21 -15.64
CA ASP A 31 8.55 -8.78 -15.30
C ASP A 31 8.93 -9.79 -16.39
N THR A 32 9.88 -9.43 -17.26
CA THR A 32 10.26 -10.25 -18.42
C THR A 32 11.09 -11.48 -18.06
N ARG A 33 11.61 -11.57 -16.84
CA ARG A 33 12.38 -12.72 -16.34
C ARG A 33 11.49 -13.80 -15.75
N LEU A 34 10.44 -13.37 -15.00
CA LEU A 34 9.51 -14.27 -14.32
C LEU A 34 8.16 -14.37 -15.03
N GLU A 35 8.00 -13.67 -16.14
CA GLU A 35 6.79 -13.63 -17.00
C GLU A 35 5.50 -13.33 -16.24
N ARG A 36 5.57 -12.46 -15.24
CA ARG A 36 4.43 -12.06 -14.40
C ARG A 36 4.09 -10.57 -14.54
N THR A 37 2.85 -10.22 -14.29
CA THR A 37 2.43 -8.83 -14.17
C THR A 37 2.79 -8.28 -12.79
N VAL A 38 3.32 -7.06 -12.76
CA VAL A 38 3.71 -6.33 -11.55
C VAL A 38 3.18 -4.90 -11.60
N ALA A 39 3.11 -4.23 -10.45
CA ALA A 39 2.95 -2.79 -10.37
C ALA A 39 4.32 -2.15 -10.10
N ILE A 40 4.65 -1.09 -10.82
CA ILE A 40 5.88 -0.33 -10.58
C ILE A 40 5.49 1.06 -10.12
N LYS A 41 5.93 1.43 -8.92
CA LYS A 41 5.78 2.78 -8.38
C LYS A 41 7.09 3.51 -8.53
N VAL A 42 7.11 4.56 -9.36
CA VAL A 42 8.29 5.38 -9.65
C VAL A 42 8.24 6.61 -8.76
N ALA A 43 9.31 6.85 -8.00
CA ALA A 43 9.46 8.04 -7.17
C ALA A 43 9.98 9.23 -7.99
N ALA A 44 9.75 10.44 -7.50
CA ALA A 44 10.27 11.66 -8.12
C ALA A 44 11.79 11.82 -7.96
N ALA A 45 12.40 11.15 -6.96
CA ALA A 45 13.81 11.20 -6.63
C ALA A 45 14.34 9.80 -6.29
N LYS A 46 15.66 9.68 -6.28
CA LYS A 46 16.34 8.45 -5.84
C LYS A 46 16.11 8.20 -4.36
N PHE A 47 15.99 6.94 -4.01
CA PHE A 47 15.80 6.52 -2.62
C PHE A 47 17.07 6.73 -1.79
N SER A 48 16.87 7.08 -0.52
CA SER A 48 17.96 7.15 0.47
C SER A 48 18.29 5.76 1.02
N GLU A 49 19.45 5.60 1.64
CA GLU A 49 19.83 4.35 2.31
C GLU A 49 18.88 3.97 3.46
N SER A 50 18.27 4.96 4.13
CA SER A 50 17.25 4.71 5.16
C SER A 50 15.97 4.15 4.55
N PHE A 51 15.55 4.67 3.41
CA PHE A 51 14.41 4.16 2.66
C PHE A 51 14.64 2.70 2.23
N GLU A 52 15.82 2.39 1.67
CA GLU A 52 16.15 1.02 1.26
C GLU A 52 16.12 0.03 2.44
N ARG A 53 16.55 0.43 3.63
CA ARG A 53 16.47 -0.40 4.84
C ARG A 53 15.02 -0.69 5.24
N GLU A 54 14.14 0.31 5.22
CA GLU A 54 12.72 0.11 5.51
C GLU A 54 12.04 -0.73 4.43
N ALA A 55 12.36 -0.49 3.16
CA ALA A 55 11.84 -1.30 2.07
C ALA A 55 12.21 -2.78 2.21
N ARG A 56 13.44 -3.10 2.65
CA ARG A 56 13.85 -4.48 2.97
C ARG A 56 13.03 -5.08 4.11
N ALA A 57 12.71 -4.30 5.14
CA ALA A 57 11.85 -4.77 6.23
C ALA A 57 10.43 -5.04 5.74
N VAL A 58 9.87 -4.16 4.91
CA VAL A 58 8.55 -4.35 4.28
C VAL A 58 8.54 -5.57 3.35
N ALA A 59 9.61 -5.80 2.58
CA ALA A 59 9.74 -6.97 1.70
C ALA A 59 9.75 -8.31 2.46
N ALA A 60 10.07 -8.30 3.76
CA ALA A 60 9.99 -9.49 4.61
C ALA A 60 8.57 -9.79 5.12
N LEU A 61 7.59 -8.91 4.87
CA LEU A 61 6.19 -9.17 5.17
C LEU A 61 5.61 -10.18 4.18
N ASN A 62 5.01 -11.25 4.70
CA ASN A 62 4.33 -12.26 3.90
C ASN A 62 2.95 -12.53 4.50
N HIS A 63 1.93 -11.87 3.99
CA HIS A 63 0.56 -12.01 4.45
C HIS A 63 -0.41 -11.85 3.26
N PRO A 64 -1.50 -12.64 3.17
CA PRO A 64 -2.42 -12.59 2.03
C PRO A 64 -3.07 -11.21 1.83
N ASN A 65 -3.19 -10.42 2.88
CA ASN A 65 -3.79 -9.10 2.86
C ASN A 65 -2.76 -7.95 2.84
N ILE A 66 -1.48 -8.23 2.60
CA ILE A 66 -0.43 -7.23 2.36
C ILE A 66 -0.01 -7.31 0.89
N CYS A 67 0.09 -6.17 0.23
CA CYS A 67 0.66 -6.09 -1.11
C CYS A 67 2.17 -6.38 -1.03
N THR A 68 2.60 -7.42 -1.72
CA THR A 68 4.00 -7.88 -1.65
C THR A 68 4.92 -6.91 -2.38
N LEU A 69 6.01 -6.51 -1.72
CA LEU A 69 7.13 -5.81 -2.34
C LEU A 69 8.11 -6.84 -2.90
N TYR A 70 8.27 -6.88 -4.22
CA TYR A 70 9.11 -7.86 -4.91
C TYR A 70 10.55 -7.40 -5.12
N ASP A 71 10.75 -6.11 -5.40
CA ASP A 71 12.07 -5.57 -5.72
C ASP A 71 12.12 -4.06 -5.46
N VAL A 72 13.33 -3.53 -5.32
CA VAL A 72 13.62 -2.11 -5.07
C VAL A 72 14.70 -1.65 -6.03
N GLY A 73 14.35 -0.73 -6.92
CA GLY A 73 15.31 -0.04 -7.78
C GLY A 73 15.85 1.25 -7.14
N ALA A 74 16.63 2.01 -7.87
CA ALA A 74 17.21 3.26 -7.37
C ALA A 74 16.15 4.36 -7.10
N ASP A 75 15.06 4.34 -7.85
CA ASP A 75 13.98 5.33 -7.81
C ASP A 75 12.60 4.71 -8.09
N TYR A 76 12.48 3.38 -7.99
CA TYR A 76 11.22 2.68 -8.17
C TYR A 76 11.09 1.46 -7.27
N LEU A 77 9.84 1.10 -6.97
CA LEU A 77 9.45 -0.11 -6.25
C LEU A 77 8.69 -1.04 -7.20
N VAL A 78 8.96 -2.34 -7.09
CA VAL A 78 8.24 -3.38 -7.81
C VAL A 78 7.33 -4.12 -6.84
N LEU A 79 6.05 -4.03 -7.07
CA LEU A 79 4.99 -4.49 -6.18
C LEU A 79 4.12 -5.54 -6.85
N GLU A 80 3.42 -6.31 -6.06
CA GLU A 80 2.32 -7.16 -6.51
C GLU A 80 1.30 -6.31 -7.29
N TYR A 81 0.96 -6.75 -8.50
CA TYR A 81 -0.15 -6.15 -9.24
C TYR A 81 -1.47 -6.73 -8.73
N VAL A 82 -2.26 -5.90 -8.05
CA VAL A 82 -3.54 -6.28 -7.47
C VAL A 82 -4.67 -5.87 -8.42
N GLU A 83 -5.40 -6.84 -8.94
CA GLU A 83 -6.64 -6.59 -9.70
C GLU A 83 -7.78 -6.33 -8.72
N GLY A 84 -7.99 -5.06 -8.39
CA GLY A 84 -8.97 -4.61 -7.41
C GLY A 84 -9.27 -3.13 -7.55
N ALA A 85 -10.21 -2.67 -6.75
CA ALA A 85 -10.56 -1.26 -6.63
C ALA A 85 -10.31 -0.78 -5.20
N PRO A 86 -10.04 0.52 -4.99
CA PRO A 86 -10.00 1.09 -3.66
C PRO A 86 -11.28 0.80 -2.88
N VAL A 87 -11.14 0.51 -1.58
CA VAL A 87 -12.31 0.33 -0.73
C VAL A 87 -13.16 1.60 -0.76
N CYS A 88 -14.44 1.44 -1.00
CA CYS A 88 -15.40 2.53 -1.03
C CYS A 88 -16.70 2.11 -0.32
N GLY A 89 -17.41 3.09 0.24
CA GLY A 89 -18.72 2.92 0.85
C GLY A 89 -19.82 3.55 -0.01
N PRO A 90 -21.09 3.36 0.37
CA PRO A 90 -21.51 2.46 1.45
C PRO A 90 -21.45 0.98 1.05
N MET A 91 -21.30 0.09 2.03
CA MET A 91 -21.32 -1.36 1.82
C MET A 91 -22.11 -2.05 2.95
N PRO A 92 -22.63 -3.29 2.73
CA PRO A 92 -23.28 -4.08 3.79
C PRO A 92 -22.33 -4.28 4.99
N GLU A 93 -22.89 -4.24 6.20
CA GLU A 93 -22.12 -4.37 7.46
C GLU A 93 -21.27 -5.65 7.48
N GLU A 94 -21.83 -6.76 7.00
CA GLU A 94 -21.13 -8.04 6.91
C GLU A 94 -19.85 -7.93 6.07
N ASN A 95 -19.90 -7.20 4.94
CA ASN A 95 -18.74 -6.99 4.07
C ASN A 95 -17.72 -6.07 4.73
N ALA A 96 -18.18 -5.00 5.39
CA ALA A 96 -17.31 -4.10 6.15
C ALA A 96 -16.57 -4.86 7.26
N LEU A 97 -17.26 -5.73 8.00
CA LEU A 97 -16.65 -6.54 9.04
C LEU A 97 -15.63 -7.54 8.48
N LYS A 98 -15.95 -8.21 7.37
CA LYS A 98 -15.00 -9.12 6.69
C LYS A 98 -13.72 -8.40 6.26
N LEU A 99 -13.84 -7.20 5.70
CA LEU A 99 -12.67 -6.39 5.32
C LEU A 99 -11.89 -5.92 6.54
N ALA A 100 -12.57 -5.47 7.60
CA ALA A 100 -11.93 -5.04 8.84
C ALA A 100 -11.09 -6.15 9.49
N ILE A 101 -11.59 -7.38 9.53
CA ILE A 101 -10.85 -8.55 10.03
C ILE A 101 -9.58 -8.82 9.20
N GLN A 102 -9.68 -8.77 7.87
CA GLN A 102 -8.54 -8.96 6.98
C GLN A 102 -7.47 -7.87 7.19
N ILE A 103 -7.90 -6.61 7.31
CA ILE A 103 -7.02 -5.47 7.54
C ILE A 103 -6.33 -5.59 8.91
N ALA A 104 -7.10 -5.95 9.96
CA ALA A 104 -6.56 -6.13 11.30
C ALA A 104 -5.47 -7.21 11.34
N GLY A 105 -5.70 -8.37 10.70
CA GLY A 105 -4.71 -9.45 10.61
C GLY A 105 -3.44 -9.02 9.86
N ALA A 106 -3.58 -8.25 8.76
CA ALA A 106 -2.44 -7.71 8.03
C ALA A 106 -1.59 -6.76 8.88
N LEU A 107 -2.26 -5.93 9.68
CA LEU A 107 -1.59 -4.98 10.57
C LEU A 107 -0.95 -5.67 11.77
N GLU A 108 -1.58 -6.70 12.33
CA GLU A 108 -1.01 -7.54 13.39
C GLU A 108 0.32 -8.18 12.93
N GLU A 109 0.34 -8.78 11.73
CA GLU A 109 1.57 -9.34 11.13
C GLU A 109 2.68 -8.28 11.00
N ALA A 110 2.35 -7.09 10.49
CA ALA A 110 3.32 -6.01 10.34
C ALA A 110 3.82 -5.49 11.70
N HIS A 111 2.92 -5.26 12.65
CA HIS A 111 3.24 -4.80 14.00
C HIS A 111 4.08 -5.81 14.77
N GLY A 112 3.82 -7.11 14.62
CA GLY A 112 4.62 -8.19 15.20
C GLY A 112 6.08 -8.15 14.73
N LYS A 113 6.34 -7.55 13.56
CA LYS A 113 7.68 -7.31 13.01
C LYS A 113 8.20 -5.88 13.23
N GLY A 114 7.50 -5.07 14.04
CA GLY A 114 7.87 -3.69 14.32
C GLY A 114 7.63 -2.71 13.18
N ILE A 115 6.84 -3.10 12.17
CA ILE A 115 6.56 -2.29 10.97
C ILE A 115 5.19 -1.63 11.13
N LEU A 116 5.16 -0.30 11.07
CA LEU A 116 3.93 0.50 11.12
C LEU A 116 3.53 0.96 9.72
N HIS A 117 2.22 0.94 9.42
CA HIS A 117 1.72 1.38 8.12
C HIS A 117 1.85 2.90 7.91
N ARG A 118 1.68 3.72 8.94
CA ARG A 118 1.81 5.18 9.01
C ARG A 118 0.88 6.00 8.10
N ASP A 119 0.29 5.42 7.04
CA ASP A 119 -0.61 6.10 6.10
C ASP A 119 -1.84 5.25 5.74
N LEU A 120 -2.49 4.65 6.77
CA LEU A 120 -3.70 3.87 6.56
C LEU A 120 -4.87 4.77 6.17
N LYS A 121 -5.42 4.54 4.97
CA LYS A 121 -6.57 5.26 4.41
C LYS A 121 -7.26 4.40 3.34
N PRO A 122 -8.52 4.67 2.98
CA PRO A 122 -9.26 3.88 2.00
C PRO A 122 -8.55 3.70 0.65
N SER A 123 -7.86 4.73 0.15
CA SER A 123 -7.11 4.65 -1.11
C SER A 123 -5.90 3.71 -1.07
N ASN A 124 -5.41 3.34 0.13
CA ASN A 124 -4.33 2.39 0.33
C ASN A 124 -4.83 0.97 0.65
N ILE A 125 -6.12 0.71 0.41
CA ILE A 125 -6.76 -0.60 0.57
C ILE A 125 -7.45 -0.95 -0.73
N LEU A 126 -6.91 -1.91 -1.48
CA LEU A 126 -7.61 -2.47 -2.64
C LEU A 126 -8.43 -3.68 -2.22
N VAL A 127 -9.61 -3.79 -2.82
CA VAL A 127 -10.47 -4.97 -2.67
C VAL A 127 -10.58 -5.65 -4.02
N THR A 128 -10.18 -6.91 -4.09
CA THR A 128 -10.29 -7.72 -5.31
C THR A 128 -11.76 -8.11 -5.56
N VAL A 129 -12.05 -8.56 -6.78
CA VAL A 129 -13.39 -9.10 -7.13
C VAL A 129 -13.81 -10.30 -6.27
N LYS A 130 -12.86 -10.98 -5.62
CA LYS A 130 -13.11 -12.08 -4.68
C LYS A 130 -13.33 -11.62 -3.24
N GLY A 131 -13.36 -10.31 -2.97
CA GLY A 131 -13.53 -9.75 -1.62
C GLY A 131 -12.26 -9.85 -0.74
N VAL A 132 -11.08 -10.00 -1.34
CA VAL A 132 -9.81 -10.00 -0.61
C VAL A 132 -9.29 -8.58 -0.52
N ALA A 133 -9.08 -8.09 0.71
CA ALA A 133 -8.43 -6.81 0.96
C ALA A 133 -6.90 -6.96 0.79
N LYS A 134 -6.27 -5.97 0.16
CA LYS A 134 -4.82 -5.83 0.04
C LYS A 134 -4.40 -4.45 0.53
N LEU A 135 -3.60 -4.41 1.59
CA LEU A 135 -2.97 -3.18 2.08
C LEU A 135 -1.79 -2.80 1.18
N LEU A 136 -1.80 -1.56 0.72
CA LEU A 136 -0.74 -0.97 -0.10
C LEU A 136 0.12 -0.02 0.74
N ASP A 137 1.30 0.32 0.24
CA ASP A 137 2.11 1.47 0.68
C ASP A 137 2.41 1.52 2.19
N PHE A 138 2.93 0.44 2.77
CA PHE A 138 3.46 0.45 4.13
C PHE A 138 4.54 1.53 4.27
N GLY A 139 4.18 2.66 4.87
CA GLY A 139 5.06 3.71 5.43
C GLY A 139 6.25 4.24 4.62
N LEU A 140 6.53 3.66 3.45
CA LEU A 140 7.66 3.97 2.59
C LEU A 140 7.64 5.41 2.02
N THR A 141 6.55 6.15 2.24
CA THR A 141 6.32 7.44 1.61
C THR A 141 6.54 8.64 2.54
N LYS A 142 6.67 8.43 3.86
CA LYS A 142 6.86 9.53 4.83
C LYS A 142 8.31 9.83 5.18
N LEU A 143 9.27 9.00 4.78
CA LEU A 143 10.67 9.18 5.13
C LEU A 143 11.39 10.29 4.38
N GLU A 144 10.85 10.76 3.26
CA GLU A 144 11.41 11.92 2.58
C GLU A 144 11.01 13.25 3.24
N ALA A 145 9.93 13.27 4.06
CA ALA A 145 9.42 14.48 4.69
C ALA A 145 9.81 14.66 6.17
N ASP A 146 10.21 13.59 6.87
CA ASP A 146 10.38 13.59 8.32
C ASP A 146 11.84 13.34 8.76
N LEU A 147 12.80 14.09 8.19
CA LEU A 147 14.14 14.18 8.80
C LEU A 147 14.15 14.92 10.14
N ASP A 148 13.01 15.38 10.63
CA ASP A 148 12.97 16.31 11.78
C ASP A 148 11.97 15.96 12.90
N THR A 149 11.49 14.73 13.04
CA THR A 149 10.64 14.41 14.21
C THR A 149 10.91 13.01 14.77
N THR A 150 11.84 12.94 15.69
CA THR A 150 11.91 11.93 16.77
C THR A 150 10.61 12.04 17.61
N GLN A 151 9.49 11.49 17.17
CA GLN A 151 8.33 11.29 18.01
C GLN A 151 8.21 9.83 18.43
N THR A 152 8.60 9.66 19.67
CA THR A 152 8.54 8.50 20.55
C THR A 152 7.28 7.65 20.41
N MET A 153 7.47 6.33 20.40
CA MET A 153 6.51 5.22 20.33
C MET A 153 5.36 5.20 21.37
N ALA A 154 5.21 6.22 22.24
CA ALA A 154 4.27 6.19 23.36
C ALA A 154 2.80 6.56 23.02
N GLY A 155 2.50 6.94 21.79
CA GLY A 155 1.14 7.42 21.41
C GLY A 155 0.48 6.71 20.21
N GLY A 156 1.06 5.62 19.71
CA GLY A 156 0.67 5.04 18.41
C GLY A 156 -0.60 4.18 18.40
N LEU A 157 -0.87 3.41 19.45
CA LEU A 157 -2.01 2.49 19.47
C LEU A 157 -3.40 3.17 19.48
N PRO A 158 -3.65 4.19 20.30
CA PRO A 158 -4.98 4.82 20.34
C PRO A 158 -5.40 5.43 19.00
N ARG A 159 -4.51 6.15 18.32
CA ARG A 159 -4.80 6.76 17.01
C ARG A 159 -5.01 5.74 15.89
N PHE A 160 -4.50 4.54 16.05
CA PHE A 160 -4.67 3.45 15.09
C PHE A 160 -6.11 2.91 15.13
N TYR A 161 -6.61 2.59 16.31
CA TYR A 161 -8.00 2.11 16.48
C TYR A 161 -9.01 3.20 16.08
N ASP A 162 -8.74 4.47 16.38
CA ASP A 162 -9.57 5.60 15.96
C ASP A 162 -9.66 5.67 14.43
N ARG A 163 -8.56 5.48 13.69
CA ARG A 163 -8.59 5.47 12.22
C ARG A 163 -9.27 4.23 11.63
N LEU A 164 -9.15 3.07 12.27
CA LEU A 164 -9.88 1.88 11.86
C LEU A 164 -11.39 2.07 12.08
N PHE A 165 -11.78 2.69 13.19
CA PHE A 165 -13.15 3.11 13.46
C PHE A 165 -13.63 4.19 12.48
N ASP A 166 -12.79 5.13 12.09
CA ASP A 166 -13.13 6.14 11.08
C ASP A 166 -13.31 5.53 9.68
N ILE A 167 -12.48 4.57 9.29
CA ILE A 167 -12.66 3.83 8.04
C ILE A 167 -13.96 3.03 8.11
N ALA A 168 -14.23 2.33 9.21
CA ALA A 168 -15.48 1.59 9.39
C ALA A 168 -16.69 2.56 9.42
N ARG A 169 -16.58 3.72 10.06
CA ARG A 169 -17.60 4.77 10.02
C ARG A 169 -17.80 5.36 8.63
N GLN A 170 -16.75 5.71 7.92
CA GLN A 170 -16.86 6.26 6.56
C GLN A 170 -17.45 5.25 5.57
N THR A 171 -17.30 3.95 5.83
CA THR A 171 -17.95 2.88 5.06
C THR A 171 -19.36 2.55 5.55
N SER A 172 -19.74 2.95 6.78
CA SER A 172 -21.04 2.61 7.41
C SER A 172 -21.99 3.80 7.63
N ILE A 173 -21.57 5.06 7.39
CA ILE A 173 -22.31 6.30 7.80
C ILE A 173 -23.64 6.53 7.05
N PHE A 174 -24.10 5.67 6.16
CA PHE A 174 -25.41 5.83 5.53
C PHE A 174 -26.55 5.00 6.17
N LEU A 175 -26.32 4.32 7.29
CA LEU A 175 -27.36 3.47 7.93
C LEU A 175 -28.07 4.09 9.16
N LEU A 176 -27.83 5.36 9.49
CA LEU A 176 -28.49 6.02 10.64
C LEU A 176 -29.32 7.25 10.27
N THR A 177 -29.80 7.36 9.04
CA THR A 177 -30.78 8.38 8.64
C THR A 177 -31.92 7.72 7.87
N TYR A 178 -32.69 6.86 8.55
CA TYR A 178 -34.10 6.60 8.31
C TYR A 178 -34.73 6.17 9.64
#